data_2e3d5a975f38d3761e1fe9baa4b99f42
#
_entry.id   2e3d5a975f38d3761e1fe9baa4b99f42
#
_cell.length_a   1.000
_cell.length_b   1.000
_cell.length_c   1.000
_cell.angle_alpha   90.00
_cell.angle_beta   90.00
_cell.angle_gamma   90.00
#
_symmetry.space_group_name_H-M   'P 1'
#
loop_
_entity.id
_entity.type
_entity.pdbx_description
1 polymer ?
#
loop_
_entity_poly.entity_id
_entity_poly.type
_entity_poly.pdbx_seq_one_letter_code
_entity_poly.pdbx_strand_id
1 'polypeptide(L)'
;MNKVDEHLKQLAVEAQAYPPKTKERQKALAKLVSAIQRSGMLGRPYKGGFQGFYEEIYAEAQQRLFCHICEKIDSYDPEREVLQWVNFLLKRRFFIEASRTIMPTVPRGLDRTKIKRLTIDDLDRNYSLEEDNFGTPSLSQEVIECLEEDPDGIFKGTYAASNPAASFQFLARKIVAGYSWKEISSELGIKIPTLSSFYQRCLVKFAPKFKEYLSQ
;
A
#
# COMPACT_ATOMS: atom_id res chain seq x y z
N MET A 1 21.43 -30.90 7.00
CA MET A 1 20.13 -30.61 7.64
C MET A 1 20.40 -29.88 8.95
N ASN A 2 19.74 -28.77 9.23
CA ASN A 2 20.01 -27.96 10.42
C ASN A 2 19.35 -28.66 11.64
N LYS A 3 20.06 -28.85 12.75
CA LYS A 3 19.51 -29.45 13.99
C LYS A 3 18.21 -28.78 14.46
N VAL A 4 18.05 -27.50 14.19
CA VAL A 4 16.83 -26.74 14.51
C VAL A 4 15.65 -27.23 13.67
N ASP A 5 15.84 -27.41 12.36
CA ASP A 5 14.76 -27.84 11.47
C ASP A 5 14.32 -29.28 11.73
N GLU A 6 15.27 -30.15 12.09
CA GLU A 6 14.98 -31.54 12.53
C GLU A 6 14.05 -31.55 13.75
N HIS A 7 14.35 -30.73 14.76
CA HIS A 7 13.49 -30.56 15.93
C HIS A 7 12.11 -30.03 15.58
N LEU A 8 12.05 -29.02 14.70
CA LEU A 8 10.76 -28.45 14.23
C LEU A 8 9.94 -29.50 13.47
N LYS A 9 10.59 -30.31 12.63
CA LYS A 9 9.96 -31.40 11.90
C LYS A 9 9.33 -32.43 12.85
N GLN A 10 10.09 -32.86 13.90
CA GLN A 10 9.56 -33.78 14.92
C GLN A 10 8.30 -33.21 15.60
N LEU A 11 8.30 -31.91 15.96
CA LEU A 11 7.14 -31.26 16.58
C LEU A 11 5.95 -31.16 15.61
N ALA A 12 6.20 -30.93 14.32
CA ALA A 12 5.17 -30.86 13.31
C ALA A 12 4.51 -32.24 13.10
N VAL A 13 5.30 -33.30 12.98
CA VAL A 13 4.82 -34.70 12.85
C VAL A 13 4.06 -35.10 14.11
N GLU A 14 4.59 -34.77 15.32
CA GLU A 14 3.87 -35.00 16.58
C GLU A 14 2.48 -34.35 16.57
N ALA A 15 2.40 -33.09 16.11
CA ALA A 15 1.13 -32.38 16.03
C ALA A 15 0.14 -33.02 15.04
N GLN A 16 0.62 -33.55 13.90
CA GLN A 16 -0.20 -34.27 12.93
C GLN A 16 -0.73 -35.60 13.44
N ALA A 17 0.02 -36.26 14.33
CA ALA A 17 -0.35 -37.57 14.87
C ALA A 17 -1.59 -37.53 15.80
N TYR A 18 -1.91 -36.34 16.36
CA TYR A 18 -3.07 -36.21 17.23
C TYR A 18 -4.33 -35.79 16.47
N PRO A 19 -5.53 -36.32 16.85
CA PRO A 19 -6.78 -35.91 16.23
C PRO A 19 -7.07 -34.38 16.36
N PRO A 20 -7.75 -33.77 15.40
CA PRO A 20 -8.16 -32.37 15.48
C PRO A 20 -8.93 -32.06 16.76
N LYS A 21 -8.71 -30.85 17.30
CA LYS A 21 -9.37 -30.31 18.50
C LYS A 21 -9.04 -31.01 19.84
N THR A 22 -8.07 -31.92 19.88
CA THR A 22 -7.61 -32.53 21.14
C THR A 22 -6.66 -31.61 21.90
N LYS A 23 -6.59 -31.75 23.23
CA LYS A 23 -5.66 -31.00 24.09
C LYS A 23 -4.18 -31.33 23.77
N GLU A 24 -3.91 -32.58 23.40
CA GLU A 24 -2.59 -33.09 23.03
C GLU A 24 -2.12 -32.35 21.75
N ARG A 25 -2.97 -32.28 20.73
CA ARG A 25 -2.66 -31.55 19.49
C ARG A 25 -2.42 -30.08 19.77
N GLN A 26 -3.25 -29.44 20.59
CA GLN A 26 -3.05 -28.01 20.95
C GLN A 26 -1.70 -27.79 21.65
N LYS A 27 -1.30 -28.67 22.57
CA LYS A 27 0.01 -28.59 23.23
C LYS A 27 1.16 -28.78 22.25
N ALA A 28 1.07 -29.75 21.33
CA ALA A 28 2.08 -29.98 20.28
C ALA A 28 2.21 -28.77 19.34
N LEU A 29 1.09 -28.20 18.89
CA LEU A 29 1.06 -26.99 18.06
C LEU A 29 1.66 -25.78 18.80
N ALA A 30 1.34 -25.59 20.08
CA ALA A 30 1.91 -24.50 20.88
C ALA A 30 3.44 -24.63 21.02
N LYS A 31 3.95 -25.87 21.21
CA LYS A 31 5.39 -26.14 21.22
C LYS A 31 6.03 -25.81 19.87
N LEU A 32 5.42 -26.26 18.77
CA LEU A 32 5.89 -25.98 17.39
C LEU A 32 5.98 -24.47 17.12
N VAL A 33 4.90 -23.74 17.35
CA VAL A 33 4.86 -22.27 17.14
C VAL A 33 5.90 -21.57 18.01
N SER A 34 6.00 -21.94 19.29
CA SER A 34 7.02 -21.37 20.20
C SER A 34 8.46 -21.70 19.75
N ALA A 35 8.69 -22.89 19.21
CA ALA A 35 10.00 -23.29 18.71
C ALA A 35 10.36 -22.50 17.42
N ILE A 36 9.41 -22.30 16.50
CA ILE A 36 9.60 -21.48 15.31
C ILE A 36 9.93 -20.03 15.71
N GLN A 37 9.19 -19.42 16.65
CA GLN A 37 9.45 -18.06 17.13
C GLN A 37 10.83 -17.92 17.76
N ARG A 38 11.19 -18.84 18.67
CA ARG A 38 12.49 -18.84 19.37
C ARG A 38 13.68 -19.12 18.46
N SER A 39 13.49 -19.80 17.34
CA SER A 39 14.57 -20.07 16.39
C SER A 39 15.19 -18.79 15.82
N GLY A 40 14.44 -17.69 15.76
CA GLY A 40 14.85 -16.44 15.12
C GLY A 40 15.07 -16.57 13.60
N MET A 41 14.69 -17.72 13.00
CA MET A 41 14.97 -18.04 11.59
C MET A 41 13.80 -17.72 10.64
N LEU A 42 12.78 -17.02 11.13
CA LEU A 42 11.74 -16.47 10.25
C LEU A 42 12.33 -15.37 9.38
N GLY A 43 12.15 -15.52 8.08
CA GLY A 43 12.60 -14.55 7.09
C GLY A 43 11.89 -13.20 7.25
N ARG A 44 12.57 -12.14 6.89
CA ARG A 44 11.99 -10.79 6.82
C ARG A 44 11.80 -10.40 5.35
N PRO A 45 10.66 -10.80 4.73
CA PRO A 45 10.40 -10.49 3.33
C PRO A 45 10.29 -8.99 3.11
N TYR A 46 10.73 -8.51 1.94
CA TYR A 46 10.65 -7.11 1.53
C TYR A 46 11.31 -6.11 2.49
N LYS A 47 12.40 -6.53 3.16
CA LYS A 47 13.17 -5.65 4.07
C LYS A 47 13.62 -4.39 3.31
N GLY A 48 13.34 -3.20 3.89
CA GLY A 48 13.60 -1.90 3.26
C GLY A 48 12.43 -1.31 2.48
N GLY A 49 11.38 -2.10 2.21
CA GLY A 49 10.10 -1.59 1.70
C GLY A 49 9.10 -1.26 2.82
N PHE A 50 7.96 -0.67 2.45
CA PHE A 50 6.86 -0.39 3.36
C PHE A 50 7.25 0.49 4.57
N GLN A 51 8.04 1.53 4.34
CA GLN A 51 8.58 2.37 5.40
C GLN A 51 7.49 2.94 6.33
N GLY A 52 7.68 2.75 7.65
CA GLY A 52 6.71 3.15 8.66
C GLY A 52 5.51 2.20 8.84
N PHE A 53 5.34 1.19 7.96
CA PHE A 53 4.30 0.17 8.09
C PHE A 53 4.88 -1.23 8.28
N TYR A 54 6.18 -1.41 8.02
CA TYR A 54 6.80 -2.72 7.90
C TYR A 54 6.60 -3.61 9.13
N GLU A 55 6.85 -3.08 10.32
CA GLU A 55 6.77 -3.88 11.56
C GLU A 55 5.32 -4.28 11.88
N GLU A 56 4.33 -3.43 11.60
CA GLU A 56 2.92 -3.76 11.76
C GLU A 56 2.50 -4.86 10.76
N ILE A 57 2.89 -4.70 9.48
CA ILE A 57 2.63 -5.71 8.44
C ILE A 57 3.28 -7.04 8.80
N TYR A 58 4.53 -7.00 9.29
CA TYR A 58 5.27 -8.21 9.66
C TYR A 58 4.66 -8.92 10.86
N ALA A 59 4.26 -8.18 11.90
CA ALA A 59 3.58 -8.73 13.07
C ALA A 59 2.23 -9.38 12.70
N GLU A 60 1.42 -8.71 11.91
CA GLU A 60 0.14 -9.24 11.40
C GLU A 60 0.36 -10.48 10.52
N ALA A 61 1.36 -10.46 9.65
CA ALA A 61 1.71 -11.60 8.80
C ALA A 61 2.16 -12.81 9.62
N GLN A 62 2.95 -12.62 10.68
CA GLN A 62 3.34 -13.67 11.61
C GLN A 62 2.13 -14.26 12.33
N GLN A 63 1.22 -13.42 12.83
CA GLN A 63 0.01 -13.87 13.51
C GLN A 63 -0.83 -14.76 12.57
N ARG A 64 -1.07 -14.30 11.34
CA ARG A 64 -1.82 -15.08 10.33
C ARG A 64 -1.13 -16.40 10.00
N LEU A 65 0.21 -16.39 9.86
CA LEU A 65 1.00 -17.59 9.63
C LEU A 65 0.80 -18.60 10.77
N PHE A 66 0.92 -18.18 12.03
CA PHE A 66 0.76 -19.06 13.18
C PHE A 66 -0.66 -19.61 13.32
N CYS A 67 -1.69 -18.81 13.07
CA CYS A 67 -3.06 -19.29 12.97
C CYS A 67 -3.19 -20.37 11.89
N HIS A 68 -2.64 -20.12 10.70
CA HIS A 68 -2.68 -21.07 9.59
C HIS A 68 -1.95 -22.39 9.92
N ILE A 69 -0.79 -22.34 10.58
CA ILE A 69 -0.08 -23.53 11.04
C ILE A 69 -0.97 -24.35 11.99
N CYS A 70 -1.63 -23.69 12.94
CA CYS A 70 -2.52 -24.36 13.90
C CYS A 70 -3.74 -24.99 13.23
N GLU A 71 -4.30 -24.35 12.21
CA GLU A 71 -5.49 -24.82 11.51
C GLU A 71 -5.19 -25.88 10.44
N LYS A 72 -4.04 -25.76 9.79
CA LYS A 72 -3.70 -26.52 8.57
C LYS A 72 -2.40 -27.30 8.66
N ILE A 73 -1.99 -27.70 9.87
CA ILE A 73 -0.77 -28.50 10.04
C ILE A 73 -0.79 -29.80 9.25
N ASP A 74 -1.98 -30.38 9.02
CA ASP A 74 -2.13 -31.60 8.23
C ASP A 74 -1.75 -31.41 6.74
N SER A 75 -1.66 -30.17 6.27
CA SER A 75 -1.17 -29.84 4.93
C SER A 75 0.35 -29.73 4.83
N TYR A 76 1.06 -29.82 5.95
CA TYR A 76 2.52 -29.84 5.96
C TYR A 76 3.01 -31.20 5.47
N ASP A 77 3.93 -31.15 4.51
CA ASP A 77 4.61 -32.35 3.98
C ASP A 77 5.90 -32.62 4.77
N PRO A 78 6.00 -33.74 5.50
CA PRO A 78 7.18 -34.07 6.28
C PRO A 78 8.48 -34.30 5.46
N GLU A 79 8.39 -34.43 4.14
CA GLU A 79 9.57 -34.49 3.27
C GLU A 79 10.24 -33.13 3.08
N ARG A 80 9.59 -32.04 3.48
CA ARG A 80 10.10 -30.68 3.39
C ARG A 80 10.60 -30.16 4.74
N GLU A 81 11.52 -29.21 4.69
CA GLU A 81 11.96 -28.48 5.88
C GLU A 81 10.85 -27.53 6.38
N VAL A 82 10.59 -27.54 7.70
CA VAL A 82 9.56 -26.68 8.31
C VAL A 82 9.85 -25.20 8.06
N LEU A 83 11.11 -24.78 8.24
CA LEU A 83 11.52 -23.39 8.03
C LEU A 83 11.35 -22.95 6.58
N GLN A 84 11.60 -23.83 5.61
CA GLN A 84 11.37 -23.54 4.20
C GLN A 84 9.87 -23.33 3.93
N TRP A 85 9.02 -24.22 4.43
CA TRP A 85 7.57 -24.14 4.27
C TRP A 85 6.98 -22.88 4.90
N VAL A 86 7.32 -22.58 6.17
CA VAL A 86 6.78 -21.40 6.87
C VAL A 86 7.27 -20.08 6.25
N ASN A 87 8.54 -20.01 5.85
CA ASN A 87 9.09 -18.82 5.20
C ASN A 87 8.50 -18.60 3.80
N PHE A 88 8.21 -19.65 3.07
CA PHE A 88 7.49 -19.59 1.80
C PHE A 88 6.09 -18.99 1.99
N LEU A 89 5.32 -19.53 2.95
CA LEU A 89 3.97 -19.03 3.28
C LEU A 89 4.00 -17.57 3.75
N LEU A 90 4.95 -17.25 4.65
CA LEU A 90 5.13 -15.88 5.15
C LEU A 90 5.35 -14.89 4.01
N LYS A 91 6.29 -15.19 3.10
CA LYS A 91 6.65 -14.30 2.00
C LYS A 91 5.58 -14.20 0.91
N ARG A 92 5.04 -15.34 0.48
CA ARG A 92 4.19 -15.41 -0.73
C ARG A 92 2.73 -15.13 -0.46
N ARG A 93 2.29 -15.32 0.79
CA ARG A 93 0.88 -15.19 1.15
C ARG A 93 0.67 -14.16 2.25
N PHE A 94 1.08 -14.47 3.48
CA PHE A 94 0.63 -13.71 4.65
C PHE A 94 1.16 -12.30 4.70
N PHE A 95 2.39 -12.05 4.26
CA PHE A 95 2.93 -10.68 4.19
C PHE A 95 2.16 -9.82 3.17
N ILE A 96 1.80 -10.41 2.03
CA ILE A 96 1.02 -9.71 1.00
C ILE A 96 -0.40 -9.42 1.51
N GLU A 97 -1.05 -10.41 2.14
CA GLU A 97 -2.39 -10.24 2.71
C GLU A 97 -2.39 -9.17 3.82
N ALA A 98 -1.44 -9.23 4.76
CA ALA A 98 -1.28 -8.25 5.83
C ALA A 98 -1.02 -6.83 5.28
N SER A 99 -0.17 -6.69 4.26
CA SER A 99 0.09 -5.38 3.64
C SER A 99 -1.16 -4.75 3.05
N ARG A 100 -2.07 -5.56 2.50
CA ARG A 100 -3.34 -5.08 1.96
C ARG A 100 -4.32 -4.64 3.03
N THR A 101 -4.23 -5.24 4.22
CA THR A 101 -5.11 -4.92 5.35
C THR A 101 -4.65 -3.66 6.08
N ILE A 102 -3.34 -3.53 6.32
CA ILE A 102 -2.77 -2.46 7.15
C ILE A 102 -2.58 -1.17 6.36
N MET A 103 -2.18 -1.29 5.10
CA MET A 103 -1.94 -0.09 4.29
C MET A 103 -3.24 0.49 3.74
N PRO A 104 -3.32 1.82 3.62
CA PRO A 104 -4.45 2.47 2.98
C PRO A 104 -4.59 2.03 1.52
N THR A 105 -5.75 2.29 0.95
CA THR A 105 -5.99 2.01 -0.47
C THR A 105 -5.00 2.79 -1.33
N VAL A 106 -4.17 2.06 -2.05
CA VAL A 106 -3.15 2.64 -2.93
C VAL A 106 -3.71 2.74 -4.34
N PRO A 107 -3.62 3.91 -5.00
CA PRO A 107 -4.02 4.06 -6.38
C PRO A 107 -3.35 3.05 -7.31
N ARG A 108 -4.06 2.68 -8.39
CA ARG A 108 -3.52 1.77 -9.41
C ARG A 108 -2.27 2.37 -10.04
N GLY A 109 -1.21 1.55 -10.17
CA GLY A 109 0.05 1.95 -10.78
C GLY A 109 1.13 2.41 -9.80
N LEU A 110 0.81 2.61 -8.52
CA LEU A 110 1.82 2.89 -7.50
C LEU A 110 2.34 1.59 -6.87
N ASP A 111 3.65 1.54 -6.69
CA ASP A 111 4.32 0.44 -6.00
C ASP A 111 4.14 0.58 -4.48
N ARG A 112 3.36 -0.32 -3.88
CA ARG A 112 3.09 -0.32 -2.43
C ARG A 112 4.35 -0.36 -1.58
N THR A 113 5.42 -0.98 -2.07
CA THR A 113 6.67 -1.11 -1.31
C THR A 113 7.39 0.23 -1.11
N LYS A 114 7.09 1.20 -1.96
CA LYS A 114 7.70 2.55 -1.95
C LYS A 114 6.91 3.57 -1.13
N ILE A 115 5.73 3.21 -0.64
CA ILE A 115 4.91 4.11 0.18
C ILE A 115 5.52 4.21 1.57
N LYS A 116 5.76 5.44 2.03
CA LYS A 116 6.28 5.75 3.37
C LYS A 116 5.15 6.34 4.22
N ARG A 117 5.06 5.91 5.50
CA ARG A 117 4.27 6.61 6.52
C ARG A 117 5.10 7.79 7.01
N LEU A 118 4.56 8.98 6.91
CA LEU A 118 5.17 10.16 7.52
C LEU A 118 4.91 10.14 9.03
N THR A 119 5.92 10.46 9.81
CA THR A 119 5.80 10.71 11.25
C THR A 119 5.55 12.19 11.50
N ILE A 120 5.11 12.54 12.73
CA ILE A 120 4.96 13.94 13.13
C ILE A 120 6.31 14.68 13.00
N ASP A 121 7.43 14.04 13.37
CA ASP A 121 8.76 14.60 13.21
C ASP A 121 9.16 14.83 11.74
N ASP A 122 8.72 13.96 10.83
CA ASP A 122 8.91 14.15 9.38
C ASP A 122 8.12 15.36 8.87
N LEU A 123 6.92 15.60 9.43
CA LEU A 123 6.09 16.77 9.10
C LEU A 123 6.73 18.05 9.65
N ASP A 124 7.18 18.04 10.90
CA ASP A 124 7.84 19.20 11.52
C ASP A 124 9.13 19.58 10.78
N ARG A 125 9.93 18.60 10.37
CA ARG A 125 11.13 18.86 9.54
C ARG A 125 10.79 19.48 8.19
N ASN A 126 9.73 19.01 7.54
CA ASN A 126 9.27 19.58 6.28
C ASN A 126 8.72 21.02 6.50
N TYR A 127 8.02 21.26 7.63
CA TYR A 127 7.53 22.60 7.98
C TYR A 127 8.68 23.57 8.24
N SER A 128 9.75 23.12 8.94
CA SER A 128 10.93 23.94 9.19
C SER A 128 11.74 24.27 7.92
N LEU A 129 11.62 23.41 6.88
CA LEU A 129 12.26 23.69 5.58
C LEU A 129 11.42 24.65 4.71
N GLU A 130 10.11 24.77 4.98
CA GLU A 130 9.22 25.71 4.30
C GLU A 130 9.28 27.13 4.92
N GLU A 131 9.62 27.27 6.21
CA GLU A 131 9.77 28.58 6.87
C GLU A 131 10.97 29.39 6.36
N ASP A 132 12.00 28.73 5.81
CA ASP A 132 13.18 29.42 5.22
C ASP A 132 12.97 29.85 3.74
N ASN A 133 11.82 29.52 3.14
CA ASN A 133 11.48 29.90 1.76
C ASN A 133 10.37 30.98 1.70
N PHE A 134 10.54 32.07 2.43
CA PHE A 134 9.78 33.30 2.17
C PHE A 134 10.17 33.87 0.79
N GLY A 135 9.54 33.35 -0.28
CA GLY A 135 9.71 33.93 -1.61
C GLY A 135 9.46 33.01 -2.79
N THR A 136 9.47 31.69 -2.62
CA THR A 136 9.09 30.75 -3.70
C THR A 136 7.69 30.18 -3.45
N PRO A 137 6.75 30.34 -4.41
CA PRO A 137 5.43 29.72 -4.30
C PRO A 137 5.57 28.19 -4.11
N SER A 138 4.72 27.59 -3.29
CA SER A 138 4.70 26.12 -3.19
C SER A 138 4.36 25.49 -4.53
N LEU A 139 4.88 24.30 -4.86
CA LEU A 139 4.58 23.57 -6.09
C LEU A 139 3.06 23.48 -6.35
N SER A 140 2.25 23.40 -5.30
CA SER A 140 0.78 23.42 -5.38
C SER A 140 0.25 24.78 -5.86
N GLN A 141 0.87 25.86 -5.42
CA GLN A 141 0.51 27.24 -5.80
C GLN A 141 0.89 27.53 -7.26
N GLU A 142 2.09 27.11 -7.68
CA GLU A 142 2.55 27.24 -9.06
C GLU A 142 1.64 26.46 -10.03
N VAL A 143 1.18 25.25 -9.64
CA VAL A 143 0.21 24.48 -10.43
C VAL A 143 -1.15 25.20 -10.53
N ILE A 144 -1.61 25.80 -9.44
CA ILE A 144 -2.87 26.58 -9.43
C ILE A 144 -2.74 27.81 -10.33
N GLU A 145 -1.63 28.55 -10.22
CA GLU A 145 -1.36 29.72 -11.05
C GLU A 145 -1.30 29.33 -12.54
N CYS A 146 -0.58 28.27 -12.89
CA CYS A 146 -0.52 27.74 -14.25
C CYS A 146 -1.92 27.36 -14.78
N LEU A 147 -2.77 26.76 -13.92
CA LEU A 147 -4.16 26.44 -14.29
C LEU A 147 -5.04 27.67 -14.47
N GLU A 148 -4.80 28.74 -13.70
CA GLU A 148 -5.59 29.96 -13.76
C GLU A 148 -5.20 30.84 -14.94
N GLU A 149 -3.91 30.99 -15.18
CA GLU A 149 -3.37 31.79 -16.27
C GLU A 149 -3.69 31.18 -17.63
N ASP A 150 -3.64 29.83 -17.74
CA ASP A 150 -3.90 29.08 -18.97
C ASP A 150 -3.35 29.78 -20.23
N PRO A 151 -2.04 30.04 -20.31
CA PRO A 151 -1.45 30.96 -21.30
C PRO A 151 -1.73 30.56 -22.73
N ASP A 152 -1.88 29.27 -22.99
CA ASP A 152 -2.22 28.73 -24.32
C ASP A 152 -3.75 28.57 -24.52
N GLY A 153 -4.59 28.83 -23.50
CA GLY A 153 -6.05 28.61 -23.52
C GLY A 153 -6.48 27.15 -23.67
N ILE A 154 -5.54 26.21 -23.46
CA ILE A 154 -5.75 24.78 -23.72
C ILE A 154 -6.50 24.06 -22.61
N PHE A 155 -6.35 24.49 -21.37
CA PHE A 155 -7.03 23.88 -20.22
C PHE A 155 -8.53 24.25 -20.21
N LYS A 156 -8.86 25.49 -20.52
CA LYS A 156 -10.22 25.97 -20.67
C LYS A 156 -10.85 25.48 -21.97
N GLY A 157 -10.08 25.37 -23.03
CA GLY A 157 -10.54 24.92 -24.35
C GLY A 157 -10.76 23.41 -24.46
N THR A 158 -10.30 22.61 -23.47
CA THR A 158 -10.49 21.16 -23.45
C THR A 158 -11.59 20.79 -22.43
N TYR A 159 -12.74 20.30 -22.90
CA TYR A 159 -13.91 20.04 -22.07
C TYR A 159 -14.56 18.67 -22.32
N ALA A 160 -15.29 18.19 -21.33
CA ALA A 160 -15.96 16.88 -21.34
C ALA A 160 -17.37 16.98 -21.96
N ALA A 161 -17.80 15.90 -22.63
CA ALA A 161 -19.17 15.69 -23.10
C ALA A 161 -19.75 16.88 -23.91
N SER A 162 -18.92 17.56 -24.70
CA SER A 162 -19.29 18.77 -25.44
C SER A 162 -19.88 19.91 -24.57
N ASN A 163 -19.60 19.91 -23.28
CA ASN A 163 -20.03 20.90 -22.33
C ASN A 163 -18.87 21.83 -21.93
N PRO A 164 -18.83 23.10 -22.41
CA PRO A 164 -17.74 24.03 -22.07
C PRO A 164 -17.56 24.31 -20.58
N ALA A 165 -18.65 24.18 -19.78
CA ALA A 165 -18.56 24.30 -18.33
C ALA A 165 -17.75 23.19 -17.68
N ALA A 166 -17.66 22.01 -18.31
CA ALA A 166 -16.89 20.88 -17.83
C ALA A 166 -15.46 20.88 -18.40
N SER A 167 -14.79 22.04 -18.39
CA SER A 167 -13.41 22.16 -18.86
C SER A 167 -12.43 21.47 -17.91
N PHE A 168 -11.24 21.08 -18.44
CA PHE A 168 -10.17 20.53 -17.59
C PHE A 168 -9.75 21.52 -16.50
N GLN A 169 -9.63 22.81 -16.83
CA GLN A 169 -9.33 23.86 -15.87
C GLN A 169 -10.32 23.88 -14.69
N PHE A 170 -11.63 23.86 -14.99
CA PHE A 170 -12.68 23.83 -13.99
C PHE A 170 -12.58 22.60 -13.10
N LEU A 171 -12.44 21.40 -13.69
CA LEU A 171 -12.33 20.16 -12.94
C LEU A 171 -11.09 20.12 -12.07
N ALA A 172 -9.94 20.55 -12.59
CA ALA A 172 -8.69 20.58 -11.84
C ALA A 172 -8.78 21.51 -10.63
N ARG A 173 -9.32 22.72 -10.81
CA ARG A 173 -9.52 23.69 -9.70
C ARG A 173 -10.45 23.12 -8.62
N LYS A 174 -11.56 22.50 -8.99
CA LYS A 174 -12.50 21.89 -8.04
C LYS A 174 -11.85 20.77 -7.25
N ILE A 175 -11.07 19.91 -7.89
CA ILE A 175 -10.37 18.81 -7.23
C ILE A 175 -9.29 19.31 -6.28
N VAL A 176 -8.50 20.30 -6.70
CA VAL A 176 -7.48 20.92 -5.83
C VAL A 176 -8.13 21.62 -4.64
N ALA A 177 -9.30 22.24 -4.83
CA ALA A 177 -10.10 22.83 -3.75
C ALA A 177 -10.81 21.79 -2.85
N GLY A 178 -10.61 20.47 -3.09
CA GLY A 178 -11.12 19.40 -2.24
C GLY A 178 -12.55 18.93 -2.54
N TYR A 179 -13.18 19.36 -3.64
CA TYR A 179 -14.51 18.89 -4.03
C TYR A 179 -14.48 17.43 -4.46
N SER A 180 -15.48 16.67 -4.03
CA SER A 180 -15.67 15.29 -4.43
C SER A 180 -16.23 15.17 -5.85
N TRP A 181 -15.97 14.05 -6.54
CA TRP A 181 -16.56 13.75 -7.85
C TRP A 181 -18.10 13.77 -7.83
N LYS A 182 -18.72 13.47 -6.68
CA LYS A 182 -20.17 13.49 -6.53
C LYS A 182 -20.71 14.91 -6.58
N GLU A 183 -20.07 15.86 -5.91
CA GLU A 183 -20.44 17.28 -5.94
C GLU A 183 -20.25 17.87 -7.33
N ILE A 184 -19.11 17.62 -7.97
CA ILE A 184 -18.82 18.09 -9.33
C ILE A 184 -19.82 17.51 -10.35
N SER A 185 -20.16 16.22 -10.21
CA SER A 185 -21.16 15.57 -11.05
C SER A 185 -22.56 16.17 -10.89
N SER A 186 -22.94 16.50 -9.65
CA SER A 186 -24.23 17.17 -9.38
C SER A 186 -24.27 18.60 -9.96
N GLU A 187 -23.17 19.34 -9.89
CA GLU A 187 -23.08 20.72 -10.41
C GLU A 187 -23.14 20.76 -11.95
N LEU A 188 -22.47 19.82 -12.61
CA LEU A 188 -22.34 19.77 -14.07
C LEU A 188 -23.43 18.95 -14.77
N GLY A 189 -24.18 18.13 -14.04
CA GLY A 189 -25.15 17.20 -14.61
C GLY A 189 -24.51 16.06 -15.43
N ILE A 190 -23.21 15.81 -15.26
CA ILE A 190 -22.45 14.79 -16.02
C ILE A 190 -22.08 13.64 -15.11
N LYS A 191 -22.21 12.39 -15.60
CA LYS A 191 -21.90 11.20 -14.82
C LYS A 191 -20.44 11.15 -14.36
N ILE A 192 -20.21 10.72 -13.11
CA ILE A 192 -18.88 10.60 -12.50
C ILE A 192 -17.87 9.83 -13.39
N PRO A 193 -18.20 8.65 -13.97
CA PRO A 193 -17.25 7.93 -14.82
C PRO A 193 -16.79 8.74 -16.04
N THR A 194 -17.66 9.56 -16.60
CA THR A 194 -17.34 10.42 -17.76
C THR A 194 -16.36 11.51 -17.35
N LEU A 195 -16.63 12.20 -16.24
CA LEU A 195 -15.77 13.27 -15.72
C LEU A 195 -14.40 12.74 -15.29
N SER A 196 -14.36 11.67 -14.52
CA SER A 196 -13.10 11.10 -14.02
C SER A 196 -12.23 10.53 -15.14
N SER A 197 -12.83 9.85 -16.13
CA SER A 197 -12.08 9.33 -17.29
C SER A 197 -11.56 10.46 -18.18
N PHE A 198 -12.34 11.52 -18.37
CA PHE A 198 -11.89 12.69 -19.07
C PHE A 198 -10.72 13.37 -18.34
N TYR A 199 -10.86 13.61 -17.04
CA TYR A 199 -9.83 14.23 -16.21
C TYR A 199 -8.50 13.45 -16.26
N GLN A 200 -8.54 12.12 -16.10
CA GLN A 200 -7.35 11.28 -16.19
C GLN A 200 -6.64 11.37 -17.56
N ARG A 201 -7.40 11.38 -18.65
CA ARG A 201 -6.83 11.57 -19.99
C ARG A 201 -6.17 12.93 -20.15
N CYS A 202 -6.79 13.98 -19.61
CA CYS A 202 -6.23 15.32 -19.65
C CYS A 202 -4.96 15.44 -18.80
N LEU A 203 -4.90 14.82 -17.61
CA LEU A 203 -3.67 14.79 -16.81
C LEU A 203 -2.49 14.18 -17.59
N VAL A 204 -2.71 13.07 -18.28
CA VAL A 204 -1.66 12.46 -19.11
C VAL A 204 -1.28 13.37 -20.28
N LYS A 205 -2.27 13.98 -20.94
CA LYS A 205 -2.06 14.88 -22.09
C LYS A 205 -1.27 16.13 -21.70
N PHE A 206 -1.57 16.72 -20.54
CA PHE A 206 -1.01 18.00 -20.12
C PHE A 206 0.21 17.87 -19.18
N ALA A 207 0.56 16.66 -18.75
CA ALA A 207 1.73 16.43 -17.91
C ALA A 207 3.05 17.04 -18.48
N PRO A 208 3.35 16.96 -19.79
CA PRO A 208 4.51 17.62 -20.36
C PRO A 208 4.47 19.14 -20.24
N LYS A 209 3.29 19.74 -20.43
CA LYS A 209 3.07 21.20 -20.34
C LYS A 209 3.29 21.71 -18.90
N PHE A 210 2.75 21.01 -17.91
CA PHE A 210 3.00 21.35 -16.51
C PHE A 210 4.50 21.27 -16.17
N LYS A 211 5.21 20.26 -16.67
CA LYS A 211 6.65 20.16 -16.47
C LYS A 211 7.41 21.33 -17.09
N GLU A 212 7.04 21.76 -18.28
CA GLU A 212 7.64 22.89 -18.97
C GLU A 212 7.43 24.20 -18.17
N TYR A 213 6.22 24.41 -17.67
CA TYR A 213 5.85 25.59 -16.89
C TYR A 213 6.55 25.68 -15.53
N LEU A 214 6.65 24.55 -14.84
CA LEU A 214 7.28 24.44 -13.51
C LEU A 214 8.83 24.38 -13.58
N SER A 215 9.41 24.37 -14.78
CA SER A 215 10.86 24.32 -14.99
C SER A 215 11.45 25.69 -15.36
N GLN A 216 10.61 26.73 -15.49
CA GLN A 216 11.02 28.10 -15.74
C GLN A 216 11.21 28.89 -14.45
#